data_ea9a38c4866c6697e807bde89ff90287
#
_entry.id   ea9a38c4866c6697e807bde89ff90287
#
_cell.length_a   1.000
_cell.length_b   1.000
_cell.length_c   1.000
_cell.angle_alpha   90.00
_cell.angle_beta   90.00
_cell.angle_gamma   90.00
#
_symmetry.space_group_name_H-M   'P 1'
#
loop_
_entity.id
_entity.type
_entity.pdbx_description
1 polymer ?
#
loop_
_entity_poly.entity_id
_entity_poly.type
_entity_poly.pdbx_seq_one_letter_code
_entity_poly.pdbx_strand_id
1 'polypeptide(L)'
;VLALSAVAYGVGQHYVTGVVEIRECYARARRMIRSLTLLSLAPVAVLLAVALPLNYGGDVVGTIVAMLLAPIAIGAAVYWSMAVPTVVIEEQRALGAMKRGFILVQGSWWRAFGVALVLMLVVLGMAIVLTLPVGITAALAGGSLASRTTAVLIGIGDLAAMVVVLPVLMIAWTLFYNDLRVRKEKYDVAAMSRELGIAAT
;
A
#
# COMPACT_ATOMS: atom_id res chain seq x y z
N VAL A 1 -7.63 -5.07 -3.00
CA VAL A 1 -6.68 -5.12 -4.12
C VAL A 1 -7.24 -4.43 -5.34
N LEU A 2 -8.41 -4.86 -5.90
CA LEU A 2 -9.00 -4.27 -7.11
C LEU A 2 -9.23 -2.75 -7.01
N ALA A 3 -9.81 -2.26 -5.92
CA ALA A 3 -10.05 -0.84 -5.73
C ALA A 3 -8.73 -0.03 -5.70
N LEU A 4 -7.72 -0.55 -4.99
CA LEU A 4 -6.41 0.11 -4.89
C LEU A 4 -5.68 0.19 -6.24
N SER A 5 -5.75 -0.88 -7.04
CA SER A 5 -5.17 -0.87 -8.39
C SER A 5 -5.95 0.01 -9.36
N ALA A 6 -7.28 0.10 -9.23
CA ALA A 6 -8.08 1.05 -10.00
C ALA A 6 -7.70 2.51 -9.66
N VAL A 7 -7.45 2.82 -8.39
CA VAL A 7 -6.96 4.15 -7.98
C VAL A 7 -5.57 4.44 -8.58
N ALA A 8 -4.65 3.47 -8.55
CA ALA A 8 -3.31 3.66 -9.13
C ALA A 8 -3.37 3.97 -10.64
N TYR A 9 -4.23 3.26 -11.39
CA TYR A 9 -4.46 3.56 -12.81
C TYR A 9 -5.13 4.93 -13.02
N GLY A 10 -6.16 5.25 -12.21
CA GLY A 10 -6.87 6.52 -12.28
C GLY A 10 -5.96 7.73 -12.03
N VAL A 11 -4.97 7.62 -11.13
CA VAL A 11 -3.95 8.64 -10.93
C VAL A 11 -3.13 8.85 -12.21
N GLY A 12 -2.69 7.77 -12.85
CA GLY A 12 -1.97 7.85 -14.14
C GLY A 12 -2.83 8.50 -15.23
N GLN A 13 -4.09 8.09 -15.35
CA GLN A 13 -5.04 8.64 -16.32
C GLN A 13 -5.28 10.15 -16.09
N HIS A 14 -5.47 10.55 -14.84
CA HIS A 14 -5.63 11.98 -14.49
C HIS A 14 -4.42 12.84 -14.88
N TYR A 15 -3.20 12.31 -14.73
CA TYR A 15 -1.98 13.01 -15.14
C TYR A 15 -1.91 13.28 -16.64
N VAL A 16 -2.47 12.39 -17.45
CA VAL A 16 -2.40 12.48 -18.92
C VAL A 16 -3.57 13.26 -19.51
N THR A 17 -4.80 12.99 -19.05
CA THR A 17 -6.04 13.51 -19.67
C THR A 17 -6.78 14.53 -18.81
N GLY A 18 -6.42 14.67 -17.53
CA GLY A 18 -7.17 15.48 -16.56
C GLY A 18 -8.54 14.88 -16.15
N VAL A 19 -8.95 13.77 -16.77
CA VAL A 19 -10.24 13.09 -16.51
C VAL A 19 -9.99 11.66 -16.08
N VAL A 20 -10.82 11.12 -15.18
CA VAL A 20 -10.73 9.74 -14.70
C VAL A 20 -12.00 8.97 -15.08
N GLU A 21 -11.86 7.94 -15.90
CA GLU A 21 -12.95 7.04 -16.23
C GLU A 21 -12.96 5.81 -15.29
N ILE A 22 -13.82 5.83 -14.29
CA ILE A 22 -13.90 4.78 -13.26
C ILE A 22 -14.07 3.40 -13.86
N ARG A 23 -14.90 3.27 -14.90
CA ARG A 23 -15.19 1.99 -15.57
C ARG A 23 -13.93 1.38 -16.20
N GLU A 24 -13.12 2.19 -16.84
CA GLU A 24 -11.86 1.74 -17.45
C GLU A 24 -10.83 1.34 -16.38
N CYS A 25 -10.73 2.14 -15.31
CA CYS A 25 -9.85 1.84 -14.17
C CYS A 25 -10.14 0.44 -13.58
N TYR A 26 -11.41 0.11 -13.36
CA TYR A 26 -11.80 -1.20 -12.85
C TYR A 26 -11.64 -2.33 -13.89
N ALA A 27 -11.93 -2.06 -15.17
CA ALA A 27 -11.75 -3.05 -16.23
C ALA A 27 -10.28 -3.45 -16.36
N ARG A 28 -9.37 -2.48 -16.29
CA ARG A 28 -7.92 -2.74 -16.33
C ARG A 28 -7.43 -3.50 -15.10
N ALA A 29 -7.81 -3.07 -13.89
CA ALA A 29 -7.49 -3.76 -12.65
C ALA A 29 -7.96 -5.22 -12.65
N ARG A 30 -9.14 -5.49 -13.20
CA ARG A 30 -9.71 -6.84 -13.31
C ARG A 30 -8.91 -7.75 -14.24
N ARG A 31 -8.33 -7.24 -15.32
CA ARG A 31 -7.48 -8.04 -16.22
C ARG A 31 -6.23 -8.56 -15.52
N MET A 32 -5.72 -7.81 -14.52
CA MET A 32 -4.48 -8.11 -13.81
C MET A 32 -4.70 -8.73 -12.42
N ILE A 33 -5.92 -9.16 -12.11
CA ILE A 33 -6.28 -9.65 -10.78
C ILE A 33 -5.37 -10.79 -10.31
N ARG A 34 -4.96 -11.69 -11.20
CA ARG A 34 -4.06 -12.82 -10.86
C ARG A 34 -2.69 -12.34 -10.41
N SER A 35 -2.10 -11.39 -11.13
CA SER A 35 -0.80 -10.81 -10.75
C SER A 35 -0.89 -10.02 -9.46
N LEU A 36 -1.97 -9.28 -9.26
CA LEU A 36 -2.23 -8.48 -8.06
C LEU A 36 -2.48 -9.35 -6.83
N THR A 37 -3.22 -10.46 -6.97
CA THR A 37 -3.42 -11.39 -5.86
C THR A 37 -2.15 -12.13 -5.48
N LEU A 38 -1.37 -12.59 -6.45
CA LEU A 38 -0.05 -13.19 -6.17
C LEU A 38 0.88 -12.18 -5.48
N LEU A 39 0.87 -10.94 -5.94
CA LEU A 39 1.66 -9.88 -5.34
C LEU A 39 1.23 -9.58 -3.89
N SER A 40 -0.07 -9.63 -3.58
CA SER A 40 -0.58 -9.37 -2.22
C SER A 40 -0.28 -10.48 -1.22
N LEU A 41 0.00 -11.71 -1.68
CA LEU A 41 0.34 -12.83 -0.79
C LEU A 41 1.69 -12.63 -0.11
N ALA A 42 2.61 -11.94 -0.74
CA ALA A 42 3.96 -11.88 -0.22
C ALA A 42 4.11 -10.92 0.98
N PRO A 43 3.52 -9.70 1.05
CA PRO A 43 3.53 -8.94 2.31
C PRO A 43 2.83 -9.70 3.43
N VAL A 44 1.81 -10.50 3.13
CA VAL A 44 1.17 -11.38 4.12
C VAL A 44 2.16 -12.43 4.62
N ALA A 45 2.92 -13.08 3.74
CA ALA A 45 3.95 -14.04 4.14
C ALA A 45 5.04 -13.40 5.01
N VAL A 46 5.47 -12.19 4.68
CA VAL A 46 6.46 -11.43 5.47
C VAL A 46 5.90 -11.06 6.85
N LEU A 47 4.64 -10.59 6.91
CA LEU A 47 3.97 -10.28 8.18
C LEU A 47 3.82 -11.54 9.05
N LEU A 48 3.44 -12.66 8.47
CA LEU A 48 3.37 -13.94 9.18
C LEU A 48 4.73 -14.40 9.68
N ALA A 49 5.78 -14.25 8.89
CA ALA A 49 7.15 -14.60 9.29
C ALA A 49 7.62 -13.82 10.54
N VAL A 50 7.17 -12.57 10.70
CA VAL A 50 7.47 -11.77 11.90
C VAL A 50 6.50 -12.07 13.05
N ALA A 51 5.21 -12.26 12.75
CA ALA A 51 4.17 -12.44 13.75
C ALA A 51 4.19 -13.84 14.40
N LEU A 52 4.51 -14.90 13.64
CA LEU A 52 4.53 -16.25 14.17
C LEU A 52 5.54 -16.44 15.32
N PRO A 53 6.80 -16.01 15.23
CA PRO A 53 7.74 -16.09 16.34
C PRO A 53 7.28 -15.33 17.59
N LEU A 54 6.63 -14.18 17.43
CA LEU A 54 6.08 -13.41 18.55
C LEU A 54 4.97 -14.15 19.31
N ASN A 55 4.14 -14.93 18.59
CA ASN A 55 3.00 -15.62 19.19
C ASN A 55 3.34 -17.04 19.70
N TYR A 56 4.30 -17.71 19.08
CA TYR A 56 4.57 -19.13 19.34
C TYR A 56 6.00 -19.44 19.83
N GLY A 57 6.93 -18.48 19.75
CA GLY A 57 8.35 -18.70 20.06
C GLY A 57 8.74 -18.56 21.53
N GLY A 58 7.79 -18.33 22.45
CA GLY A 58 8.09 -17.97 23.85
C GLY A 58 8.60 -16.53 23.98
N ASP A 59 8.45 -15.93 25.15
CA ASP A 59 8.57 -14.46 25.34
C ASP A 59 9.91 -13.85 24.88
N VAL A 60 11.03 -14.52 25.17
CA VAL A 60 12.36 -13.97 24.85
C VAL A 60 12.83 -14.37 23.46
N VAL A 61 12.75 -15.65 23.12
CA VAL A 61 13.23 -16.17 21.82
C VAL A 61 12.41 -15.61 20.68
N GLY A 62 11.08 -15.60 20.81
CA GLY A 62 10.18 -15.04 19.81
C GLY A 62 10.45 -13.56 19.56
N THR A 63 10.70 -12.79 20.61
CA THR A 63 11.03 -11.36 20.53
C THR A 63 12.36 -11.12 19.80
N ILE A 64 13.40 -11.89 20.13
CA ILE A 64 14.71 -11.77 19.47
C ILE A 64 14.60 -12.10 17.98
N VAL A 65 13.92 -13.18 17.61
CA VAL A 65 13.72 -13.56 16.20
C VAL A 65 12.92 -12.50 15.46
N ALA A 66 11.85 -11.98 16.03
CA ALA A 66 11.07 -10.92 15.42
C ALA A 66 11.89 -9.63 15.24
N MET A 67 12.71 -9.27 16.22
CA MET A 67 13.58 -8.09 16.15
C MET A 67 14.65 -8.21 15.05
N LEU A 68 15.17 -9.42 14.82
CA LEU A 68 16.10 -9.69 13.72
C LEU A 68 15.41 -9.69 12.34
N LEU A 69 14.16 -10.15 12.27
CA LEU A 69 13.39 -10.18 11.02
C LEU A 69 12.78 -8.83 10.66
N ALA A 70 12.51 -7.96 11.63
CA ALA A 70 11.88 -6.66 11.40
C ALA A 70 12.60 -5.78 10.37
N PRO A 71 13.93 -5.55 10.41
CA PRO A 71 14.61 -4.75 9.41
C PRO A 71 14.54 -5.36 8.00
N ILE A 72 14.57 -6.68 7.90
CA ILE A 72 14.41 -7.41 6.64
C ILE A 72 12.99 -7.21 6.10
N ALA A 73 11.99 -7.30 6.96
CA ALA A 73 10.58 -7.07 6.63
C ALA A 73 10.35 -5.63 6.16
N ILE A 74 10.92 -4.65 6.84
CA ILE A 74 10.83 -3.22 6.46
C ILE A 74 11.49 -3.01 5.08
N GLY A 75 12.68 -3.53 4.87
CA GLY A 75 13.36 -3.48 3.59
C GLY A 75 12.52 -4.09 2.46
N ALA A 76 11.99 -5.29 2.67
CA ALA A 76 11.11 -5.97 1.73
C ALA A 76 9.84 -5.16 1.45
N ALA A 77 9.22 -4.57 2.46
CA ALA A 77 8.02 -3.74 2.31
C ALA A 77 8.28 -2.50 1.43
N VAL A 78 9.43 -1.81 1.61
CA VAL A 78 9.81 -0.66 0.78
C VAL A 78 9.96 -1.06 -0.70
N TYR A 79 10.64 -2.16 -0.99
CA TYR A 79 10.77 -2.65 -2.37
C TYR A 79 9.44 -3.09 -2.96
N TRP A 80 8.59 -3.68 -2.13
CA TRP A 80 7.29 -4.21 -2.54
C TRP A 80 6.26 -3.13 -2.83
N SER A 81 6.30 -2.03 -2.10
CA SER A 81 5.38 -0.93 -2.28
C SER A 81 5.37 -0.37 -3.71
N MET A 82 6.51 -0.49 -4.43
CA MET A 82 6.62 -0.09 -5.83
C MET A 82 6.07 -1.13 -6.83
N ALA A 83 5.84 -2.36 -6.40
CA ALA A 83 5.42 -3.42 -7.31
C ALA A 83 3.94 -3.28 -7.75
N VAL A 84 3.05 -2.73 -6.91
CA VAL A 84 1.64 -2.54 -7.26
C VAL A 84 1.47 -1.51 -8.40
N PRO A 85 2.03 -0.29 -8.32
CA PRO A 85 2.01 0.63 -9.46
C PRO A 85 2.62 0.03 -10.73
N THR A 86 3.71 -0.72 -10.62
CA THR A 86 4.37 -1.37 -11.76
C THR A 86 3.45 -2.38 -12.47
N VAL A 87 2.73 -3.23 -11.73
CA VAL A 87 1.77 -4.18 -12.31
C VAL A 87 0.68 -3.44 -13.08
N VAL A 88 0.16 -2.37 -12.52
CA VAL A 88 -1.02 -1.68 -13.05
C VAL A 88 -0.68 -0.78 -14.24
N ILE A 89 0.45 -0.06 -14.16
CA ILE A 89 0.87 0.91 -15.18
C ILE A 89 1.61 0.21 -16.32
N GLU A 90 2.60 -0.63 -16.00
CA GLU A 90 3.45 -1.30 -17.00
C GLU A 90 2.90 -2.68 -17.47
N GLU A 91 1.73 -3.11 -16.99
CA GLU A 91 1.12 -4.42 -17.31
C GLU A 91 2.04 -5.64 -17.06
N GLN A 92 2.95 -5.50 -16.13
CA GLN A 92 3.94 -6.54 -15.82
C GLN A 92 3.32 -7.68 -14.99
N ARG A 93 3.85 -8.90 -15.19
CA ARG A 93 3.55 -10.02 -14.30
C ARG A 93 4.16 -9.78 -12.92
N ALA A 94 3.57 -10.38 -11.86
CA ALA A 94 3.97 -10.17 -10.47
C ALA A 94 5.49 -10.22 -10.23
N LEU A 95 6.18 -11.25 -10.74
CA LEU A 95 7.64 -11.38 -10.58
C LEU A 95 8.44 -10.31 -11.33
N GLY A 96 7.98 -9.91 -12.53
CA GLY A 96 8.58 -8.82 -13.30
C GLY A 96 8.43 -7.48 -12.57
N ALA A 97 7.24 -7.23 -12.04
CA ALA A 97 6.94 -6.03 -11.25
C ALA A 97 7.79 -5.92 -9.98
N MET A 98 8.02 -7.03 -9.27
CA MET A 98 8.91 -7.05 -8.11
C MET A 98 10.36 -6.71 -8.49
N LYS A 99 10.88 -7.34 -9.54
CA LYS A 99 12.22 -7.04 -10.05
C LYS A 99 12.34 -5.58 -10.48
N ARG A 100 11.32 -5.06 -11.15
CA ARG A 100 11.25 -3.67 -11.59
C ARG A 100 11.23 -2.70 -10.40
N GLY A 101 10.37 -2.96 -9.40
CA GLY A 101 10.33 -2.18 -8.15
C GLY A 101 11.68 -2.15 -7.44
N PHE A 102 12.38 -3.29 -7.38
CA PHE A 102 13.72 -3.36 -6.83
C PHE A 102 14.71 -2.44 -7.56
N ILE A 103 14.75 -2.50 -8.89
CA ILE A 103 15.63 -1.66 -9.72
C ILE A 103 15.32 -0.18 -9.53
N LEU A 104 14.03 0.20 -9.45
CA LEU A 104 13.59 1.58 -9.25
C LEU A 104 14.00 2.13 -7.88
N VAL A 105 13.95 1.33 -6.82
CA VAL A 105 14.33 1.76 -5.47
C VAL A 105 15.83 1.72 -5.26
N GLN A 106 16.55 0.84 -5.98
CA GLN A 106 18.01 0.71 -5.86
C GLN A 106 18.72 2.06 -6.11
N GLY A 107 19.55 2.50 -5.15
CA GLY A 107 20.21 3.81 -5.17
C GLY A 107 19.36 4.97 -4.64
N SER A 108 18.06 4.78 -4.38
CA SER A 108 17.16 5.79 -3.80
C SER A 108 16.43 5.24 -2.56
N TRP A 109 16.99 4.21 -1.93
CA TRP A 109 16.35 3.48 -0.84
C TRP A 109 15.98 4.38 0.35
N TRP A 110 16.89 5.24 0.79
CA TRP A 110 16.63 6.17 1.89
C TRP A 110 15.49 7.14 1.61
N ARG A 111 15.36 7.54 0.36
CA ARG A 111 14.25 8.41 -0.07
C ARG A 111 12.92 7.63 -0.06
N ALA A 112 12.91 6.41 -0.59
CA ALA A 112 11.74 5.55 -0.56
C ALA A 112 11.32 5.23 0.88
N PHE A 113 12.29 4.93 1.76
CA PHE A 113 12.06 4.72 3.18
C PHE A 113 11.50 5.98 3.86
N GLY A 114 12.06 7.17 3.58
CA GLY A 114 11.59 8.43 4.12
C GLY A 114 10.13 8.72 3.73
N VAL A 115 9.77 8.51 2.45
CA VAL A 115 8.38 8.64 1.98
C VAL A 115 7.48 7.61 2.68
N ALA A 116 7.91 6.35 2.79
CA ALA A 116 7.17 5.31 3.51
C ALA A 116 6.92 5.70 4.97
N LEU A 117 7.93 6.25 5.65
CA LEU A 117 7.84 6.69 7.05
C LEU A 117 6.83 7.84 7.20
N VAL A 118 6.89 8.85 6.33
CA VAL A 118 5.93 9.97 6.35
C VAL A 118 4.52 9.46 6.11
N LEU A 119 4.31 8.59 5.12
CA LEU A 119 3.01 7.99 4.84
C LEU A 119 2.51 7.16 6.02
N MET A 120 3.39 6.39 6.67
CA MET A 120 3.05 5.64 7.88
C MET A 120 2.59 6.57 9.01
N LEU A 121 3.26 7.71 9.23
CA LEU A 121 2.86 8.69 10.24
C LEU A 121 1.51 9.33 9.92
N VAL A 122 1.25 9.63 8.65
CA VAL A 122 -0.05 10.15 8.20
C VAL A 122 -1.15 9.12 8.45
N VAL A 123 -0.92 7.86 8.08
CA VAL A 123 -1.86 6.75 8.31
C VAL A 123 -2.14 6.56 9.80
N LEU A 124 -1.08 6.55 10.62
CA LEU A 124 -1.21 6.43 12.07
C LEU A 124 -2.01 7.59 12.67
N GLY A 125 -1.73 8.82 12.25
CA GLY A 125 -2.48 10.00 12.68
C GLY A 125 -3.96 9.92 12.29
N MET A 126 -4.26 9.53 11.06
CA MET A 126 -5.64 9.33 10.59
C MET A 126 -6.33 8.20 11.36
N ALA A 127 -5.66 7.08 11.59
CA ALA A 127 -6.20 5.96 12.36
C ALA A 127 -6.54 6.42 13.80
N ILE A 128 -5.64 7.12 14.46
CA ILE A 128 -5.88 7.65 15.81
C ILE A 128 -7.09 8.57 15.82
N VAL A 129 -7.18 9.54 14.90
CA VAL A 129 -8.30 10.49 14.84
C VAL A 129 -9.64 9.79 14.64
N LEU A 130 -9.68 8.72 13.84
CA LEU A 130 -10.91 8.00 13.53
C LEU A 130 -11.30 6.98 14.60
N THR A 131 -10.35 6.31 15.23
CA THR A 131 -10.63 5.24 16.20
C THR A 131 -10.69 5.71 17.64
N LEU A 132 -9.95 6.76 18.00
CA LEU A 132 -9.88 7.28 19.37
C LEU A 132 -11.24 7.74 19.93
N PRO A 133 -12.10 8.46 19.17
CA PRO A 133 -13.44 8.84 19.67
C PRO A 133 -14.30 7.61 20.00
N VAL A 134 -14.22 6.55 19.19
CA VAL A 134 -14.95 5.30 19.42
C VAL A 134 -14.45 4.61 20.70
N GLY A 135 -13.15 4.57 20.90
CA GLY A 135 -12.54 4.01 22.11
C GLY A 135 -12.93 4.77 23.38
N ILE A 136 -12.94 6.11 23.34
CA ILE A 136 -13.33 6.96 24.47
C ILE A 136 -14.81 6.76 24.80
N THR A 137 -15.70 6.81 23.80
CA THR A 137 -17.14 6.62 24.03
C THR A 137 -17.46 5.24 24.60
N ALA A 138 -16.78 4.21 24.12
CA ALA A 138 -16.91 2.85 24.64
C ALA A 138 -16.44 2.73 26.10
N ALA A 139 -15.33 3.38 26.46
CA ALA A 139 -14.80 3.40 27.82
C ALA A 139 -15.74 4.16 28.79
N LEU A 140 -16.28 5.33 28.37
CA LEU A 140 -17.21 6.13 29.16
C LEU A 140 -18.58 5.45 29.36
N ALA A 141 -19.00 4.61 28.44
CA ALA A 141 -20.23 3.82 28.53
C ALA A 141 -20.13 2.64 29.54
N GLY A 142 -19.02 2.54 30.30
CA GLY A 142 -18.80 1.47 31.27
C GLY A 142 -18.55 0.10 30.66
N GLY A 143 -18.37 0.04 29.33
CA GLY A 143 -18.00 -1.18 28.63
C GLY A 143 -16.52 -1.54 28.85
N SER A 144 -16.25 -2.78 29.25
CA SER A 144 -14.86 -3.25 29.17
C SER A 144 -14.44 -3.25 27.68
N LEU A 145 -13.17 -2.96 27.39
CA LEU A 145 -12.63 -3.07 26.03
C LEU A 145 -12.82 -4.48 25.42
N ALA A 146 -13.05 -5.45 26.27
CA ALA A 146 -13.37 -6.84 25.90
C ALA A 146 -14.86 -7.09 25.62
N SER A 147 -15.75 -6.10 25.79
CA SER A 147 -17.17 -6.30 25.48
C SER A 147 -17.39 -6.47 23.98
N ARG A 148 -18.34 -7.34 23.62
CA ARG A 148 -18.67 -7.65 22.22
C ARG A 148 -19.09 -6.39 21.44
N THR A 149 -19.83 -5.50 22.11
CA THR A 149 -20.30 -4.23 21.55
C THR A 149 -19.12 -3.31 21.22
N THR A 150 -18.18 -3.15 22.16
CA THR A 150 -16.97 -2.35 21.95
C THR A 150 -16.12 -2.88 20.79
N ALA A 151 -15.92 -4.20 20.72
CA ALA A 151 -15.18 -4.81 19.62
C ALA A 151 -15.84 -4.56 18.26
N VAL A 152 -17.16 -4.62 18.16
CA VAL A 152 -17.92 -4.32 16.93
C VAL A 152 -17.79 -2.84 16.56
N LEU A 153 -17.92 -1.91 17.51
CA LEU A 153 -17.78 -0.47 17.24
C LEU A 153 -16.36 -0.10 16.78
N ILE A 154 -15.33 -0.66 17.41
CA ILE A 154 -13.94 -0.48 16.98
C ILE A 154 -13.75 -1.05 15.56
N GLY A 155 -14.26 -2.25 15.29
CA GLY A 155 -14.16 -2.86 13.95
C GLY A 155 -14.84 -2.03 12.86
N ILE A 156 -15.97 -1.39 13.14
CA ILE A 156 -16.63 -0.46 12.22
C ILE A 156 -15.77 0.79 12.00
N GLY A 157 -15.18 1.34 13.07
CA GLY A 157 -14.26 2.47 12.99
C GLY A 157 -13.02 2.16 12.14
N ASP A 158 -12.43 0.98 12.33
CA ASP A 158 -11.28 0.51 11.55
C ASP A 158 -11.62 0.34 10.07
N LEU A 159 -12.79 -0.23 9.75
CA LEU A 159 -13.26 -0.34 8.37
C LEU A 159 -13.46 1.04 7.72
N ALA A 160 -14.07 1.98 8.43
CA ALA A 160 -14.25 3.35 7.95
C ALA A 160 -12.89 4.04 7.72
N ALA A 161 -11.94 3.86 8.64
CA ALA A 161 -10.58 4.37 8.49
C ALA A 161 -9.90 3.77 7.25
N MET A 162 -10.00 2.46 7.03
CA MET A 162 -9.44 1.81 5.85
C MET A 162 -9.98 2.35 4.54
N VAL A 163 -11.27 2.64 4.44
CA VAL A 163 -11.89 3.19 3.22
C VAL A 163 -11.28 4.55 2.84
N VAL A 164 -10.90 5.36 3.81
CA VAL A 164 -10.29 6.68 3.58
C VAL A 164 -8.77 6.58 3.37
N VAL A 165 -8.11 5.81 4.23
CA VAL A 165 -6.63 5.74 4.28
C VAL A 165 -6.05 5.02 3.06
N LEU A 166 -6.65 3.90 2.63
CA LEU A 166 -6.08 3.11 1.55
C LEU A 166 -6.00 3.84 0.20
N PRO A 167 -7.02 4.59 -0.26
CA PRO A 167 -6.89 5.40 -1.48
C PRO A 167 -5.79 6.46 -1.37
N VAL A 168 -5.69 7.16 -0.23
CA VAL A 168 -4.65 8.18 -0.01
C VAL A 168 -3.25 7.58 -0.12
N LEU A 169 -3.03 6.41 0.50
CA LEU A 169 -1.78 5.67 0.37
C LEU A 169 -1.46 5.31 -1.07
N MET A 170 -2.45 4.80 -1.81
CA MET A 170 -2.25 4.39 -3.20
C MET A 170 -1.93 5.58 -4.10
N ILE A 171 -2.60 6.71 -3.92
CA ILE A 171 -2.30 7.94 -4.64
C ILE A 171 -0.84 8.35 -4.35
N ALA A 172 -0.46 8.46 -3.09
CA ALA A 172 0.88 8.87 -2.69
C ALA A 172 1.97 7.94 -3.23
N TRP A 173 1.77 6.61 -3.17
CA TRP A 173 2.71 5.64 -3.74
C TRP A 173 2.79 5.72 -5.26
N THR A 174 1.69 5.94 -5.96
CA THR A 174 1.68 6.09 -7.43
C THR A 174 2.41 7.37 -7.85
N LEU A 175 2.21 8.47 -7.12
CA LEU A 175 2.93 9.71 -7.35
C LEU A 175 4.44 9.54 -7.13
N PHE A 176 4.83 8.90 -6.05
CA PHE A 176 6.23 8.63 -5.76
C PHE A 176 6.87 7.70 -6.79
N TYR A 177 6.15 6.68 -7.25
CA TYR A 177 6.57 5.80 -8.33
C TYR A 177 6.86 6.60 -9.62
N ASN A 178 5.96 7.49 -10.01
CA ASN A 178 6.15 8.35 -11.18
C ASN A 178 7.34 9.31 -10.99
N ASP A 179 7.53 9.90 -9.81
CA ASP A 179 8.71 10.74 -9.51
C ASP A 179 10.03 9.96 -9.66
N LEU A 180 10.08 8.71 -9.21
CA LEU A 180 11.25 7.85 -9.41
C LEU A 180 11.52 7.55 -10.88
N ARG A 181 10.48 7.31 -11.67
CA ARG A 181 10.61 7.06 -13.13
C ARG A 181 11.09 8.29 -13.87
N VAL A 182 10.51 9.47 -13.60
CA VAL A 182 10.93 10.74 -14.20
C VAL A 182 12.43 10.99 -13.95
N ARG A 183 12.89 10.76 -12.72
CA ARG A 183 14.29 11.02 -12.35
C ARG A 183 15.28 10.01 -12.89
N LYS A 184 14.91 8.74 -12.94
CA LYS A 184 15.83 7.66 -13.32
C LYS A 184 15.82 7.35 -14.81
N GLU A 185 14.67 7.48 -15.44
CA GLU A 185 14.43 7.03 -16.81
C GLU A 185 14.16 8.18 -17.78
N LYS A 186 14.19 9.43 -17.28
CA LYS A 186 13.77 10.61 -18.05
C LYS A 186 12.37 10.42 -18.67
N TYR A 187 11.51 9.76 -17.90
CA TYR A 187 10.17 9.41 -18.28
C TYR A 187 9.31 10.67 -18.37
N ASP A 188 8.72 10.93 -19.53
CA ASP A 188 7.90 12.11 -19.80
C ASP A 188 6.41 11.76 -19.94
N VAL A 189 5.56 12.78 -20.03
CA VAL A 189 4.10 12.61 -20.18
C VAL A 189 3.75 11.86 -21.46
N ALA A 190 4.53 12.04 -22.53
CA ALA A 190 4.31 11.35 -23.80
C ALA A 190 4.63 9.85 -23.72
N ALA A 191 5.59 9.44 -22.89
CA ALA A 191 5.84 8.04 -22.60
C ALA A 191 4.73 7.43 -21.74
N MET A 192 4.25 8.18 -20.74
CA MET A 192 3.13 7.76 -19.89
C MET A 192 1.84 7.56 -20.69
N SER A 193 1.50 8.47 -21.59
CA SER A 193 0.29 8.33 -22.43
C SER A 193 0.32 7.09 -23.30
N ARG A 194 1.49 6.75 -23.86
CA ARG A 194 1.67 5.54 -24.67
C ARG A 194 1.45 4.25 -23.85
N GLU A 195 1.99 4.18 -22.64
CA GLU A 195 1.81 3.00 -21.77
C GLU A 195 0.36 2.84 -21.28
N LEU A 196 -0.32 3.94 -21.01
CA LEU A 196 -1.73 3.90 -20.62
C LEU A 196 -2.66 3.63 -21.80
N GLY A 197 -2.17 3.71 -23.05
CA GLY A 197 -2.97 3.57 -24.27
C GLY A 197 -3.93 4.73 -24.50
N ILE A 198 -3.59 5.92 -24.00
CA ILE A 198 -4.41 7.13 -24.04
C ILE A 198 -3.69 8.18 -24.91
N ALA A 199 -4.42 8.86 -25.81
CA ALA A 199 -3.84 9.98 -26.53
C ALA A 199 -3.53 11.13 -25.59
N ALA A 200 -2.30 11.66 -25.62
CA ALA A 200 -1.96 12.87 -24.90
C ALA A 200 -2.70 14.06 -25.54
N THR A 201 -3.46 14.78 -24.75
CA THR A 201 -4.14 16.04 -25.18
C THR A 201 -3.19 17.22 -25.10
#